data_3fa2bb5b759eaefad0e4a1c8851b6c9f
#
_entry.id   3fa2bb5b759eaefad0e4a1c8851b6c9f
#
_cell.length_a   1.000
_cell.length_b   1.000
_cell.length_c   1.000
_cell.angle_alpha   90.00
_cell.angle_beta   90.00
_cell.angle_gamma   90.00
#
_symmetry.space_group_name_H-M   'P 1'
#
loop_
_entity.id
_entity.type
_entity.pdbx_description
1 polymer ?
#
loop_
_entity_poly.entity_id
_entity_poly.type
_entity_poly.pdbx_seq_one_letter_code
_entity_poly.pdbx_strand_id
1 'polypeptide(L)'
;LESRFLEKPAFAVEQGRNAAKHMEQDSRKILDIALGLIYSYSDEQAERVQKLESKIDRYEDELGTYLVKLNNKDLSERDSHSVSIMLHCIGDFERISDHAVNIMESAQELHEKNISFSPQARNELQVLIAVVSRIVDTAYQVFEEIVDELSKELKRRHVNRLRLGECTIEMGFILTDLITSLERIADHCSNISVCVTQVRENLYDTHSHLESLKNEPDDSYYNRLGELHNKSVFTDNYSEKGRIQNDLLCRR
;
A
#
# COMPACT_ATOMS: atom_id res chain seq x y z
N LEU A 1 -24.12 -5.38 -11.62
CA LEU A 1 -24.11 -4.74 -12.95
C LEU A 1 -25.01 -5.54 -13.89
N GLU A 2 -26.02 -4.87 -14.49
CA GLU A 2 -27.01 -5.56 -15.32
C GLU A 2 -26.55 -5.56 -16.80
N SER A 3 -26.52 -6.75 -17.42
CA SER A 3 -26.11 -6.94 -18.82
C SER A 3 -26.92 -6.12 -19.83
N ARG A 4 -28.18 -5.74 -19.51
CA ARG A 4 -29.02 -4.87 -20.36
C ARG A 4 -28.43 -3.47 -20.57
N PHE A 5 -27.58 -2.98 -19.65
CA PHE A 5 -26.93 -1.68 -19.80
C PHE A 5 -25.88 -1.66 -20.91
N LEU A 6 -25.32 -2.85 -21.27
CA LEU A 6 -24.37 -2.96 -22.37
C LEU A 6 -24.94 -2.57 -23.75
N GLU A 7 -26.27 -2.45 -23.88
CA GLU A 7 -26.94 -1.94 -25.08
C GLU A 7 -26.81 -0.40 -25.22
N LYS A 8 -26.42 0.29 -24.13
CA LYS A 8 -26.15 1.73 -24.09
C LYS A 8 -24.74 1.98 -23.58
N PRO A 9 -23.72 1.92 -24.43
CA PRO A 9 -22.32 1.87 -24.01
C PRO A 9 -21.90 3.02 -23.08
N ALA A 10 -22.24 4.26 -23.39
CA ALA A 10 -21.89 5.42 -22.55
C ALA A 10 -22.48 5.33 -21.13
N PHE A 11 -23.72 4.84 -21.01
CA PHE A 11 -24.33 4.60 -19.70
C PHE A 11 -23.65 3.41 -18.97
N ALA A 12 -23.30 2.37 -19.71
CA ALA A 12 -22.62 1.20 -19.19
C ALA A 12 -21.22 1.55 -18.63
N VAL A 13 -20.46 2.43 -19.29
CA VAL A 13 -19.18 2.96 -18.82
C VAL A 13 -19.37 3.70 -17.47
N GLU A 14 -20.39 4.52 -17.35
CA GLU A 14 -20.67 5.25 -16.11
C GLU A 14 -21.05 4.31 -14.95
N GLN A 15 -21.81 3.24 -15.22
CA GLN A 15 -22.10 2.20 -14.22
C GLN A 15 -20.84 1.43 -13.79
N GLY A 16 -19.94 1.12 -14.74
CA GLY A 16 -18.63 0.53 -14.45
C GLY A 16 -17.78 1.44 -13.55
N ARG A 17 -17.74 2.74 -13.87
CA ARG A 17 -16.99 3.73 -13.08
C ARG A 17 -17.51 3.84 -11.65
N ASN A 18 -18.84 3.86 -11.47
CA ASN A 18 -19.43 3.89 -10.13
C ASN A 18 -19.12 2.62 -9.32
N ALA A 19 -19.13 1.44 -9.97
CA ALA A 19 -18.76 0.19 -9.32
C ALA A 19 -17.26 0.17 -8.93
N ALA A 20 -16.36 0.60 -9.81
CA ALA A 20 -14.93 0.71 -9.52
C ALA A 20 -14.67 1.66 -8.33
N LYS A 21 -15.40 2.79 -8.26
CA LYS A 21 -15.30 3.73 -7.12
C LYS A 21 -15.76 3.10 -5.80
N HIS A 22 -16.80 2.28 -5.80
CA HIS A 22 -17.20 1.56 -4.59
C HIS A 22 -16.16 0.52 -4.17
N MET A 23 -15.55 -0.18 -5.14
CA MET A 23 -14.47 -1.12 -4.88
C MET A 23 -13.23 -0.42 -4.27
N GLU A 24 -12.84 0.73 -4.80
CA GLU A 24 -11.79 1.60 -4.23
C GLU A 24 -12.07 1.93 -2.76
N GLN A 25 -13.30 2.38 -2.45
CA GLN A 25 -13.68 2.74 -1.09
C GLN A 25 -13.64 1.55 -0.13
N ASP A 26 -14.05 0.37 -0.58
CA ASP A 26 -14.00 -0.85 0.22
C ASP A 26 -12.55 -1.33 0.42
N SER A 27 -11.69 -1.23 -0.62
CA SER A 27 -10.27 -1.55 -0.56
C SER A 27 -9.52 -0.63 0.43
N ARG A 28 -9.87 0.65 0.46
CA ARG A 28 -9.34 1.60 1.43
C ARG A 28 -9.76 1.26 2.87
N LYS A 29 -11.03 0.94 3.06
CA LYS A 29 -11.60 0.59 4.35
C LYS A 29 -11.03 -0.70 4.94
N ILE A 30 -10.81 -1.73 4.11
CA ILE A 30 -10.21 -2.98 4.57
C ILE A 30 -8.78 -2.76 5.07
N LEU A 31 -8.01 -1.94 4.35
CA LEU A 31 -6.65 -1.58 4.75
C LEU A 31 -6.62 -0.85 6.10
N ASP A 32 -7.48 0.16 6.29
CA ASP A 32 -7.56 0.91 7.55
C ASP A 32 -7.88 -0.02 8.74
N ILE A 33 -8.80 -0.96 8.55
CA ILE A 33 -9.14 -1.95 9.59
C ILE A 33 -7.94 -2.84 9.88
N ALA A 34 -7.30 -3.41 8.86
CA ALA A 34 -6.17 -4.32 9.01
C ALA A 34 -4.98 -3.65 9.72
N LEU A 35 -4.64 -2.42 9.35
CA LEU A 35 -3.60 -1.63 10.02
C LEU A 35 -3.92 -1.35 11.49
N GLY A 36 -5.19 -1.13 11.81
CA GLY A 36 -5.67 -0.95 13.19
C GLY A 36 -5.46 -2.21 14.05
N LEU A 37 -5.63 -3.40 13.48
CA LEU A 37 -5.48 -4.69 14.16
C LEU A 37 -4.05 -4.94 14.68
N ILE A 38 -3.03 -4.36 14.06
CA ILE A 38 -1.63 -4.45 14.53
C ILE A 38 -1.48 -3.88 15.95
N TYR A 39 -2.27 -2.87 16.30
CA TYR A 39 -2.19 -2.18 17.58
C TYR A 39 -3.22 -2.69 18.59
N SER A 40 -4.39 -3.10 18.13
CA SER A 40 -5.49 -3.58 18.95
C SER A 40 -6.28 -4.64 18.19
N TYR A 41 -5.88 -5.90 18.38
CA TYR A 41 -6.54 -7.03 17.75
C TYR A 41 -7.97 -7.23 18.27
N SER A 42 -8.86 -7.61 17.37
CA SER A 42 -10.26 -7.94 17.65
C SER A 42 -10.75 -8.95 16.63
N ASP A 43 -11.30 -10.09 17.08
CA ASP A 43 -11.87 -11.11 16.22
C ASP A 43 -13.00 -10.55 15.34
N GLU A 44 -13.82 -9.65 15.87
CA GLU A 44 -14.88 -8.97 15.12
C GLU A 44 -14.33 -8.18 13.93
N GLN A 45 -13.24 -7.42 14.14
CA GLN A 45 -12.62 -6.66 13.07
C GLN A 45 -11.88 -7.56 12.07
N ALA A 46 -11.25 -8.64 12.54
CA ALA A 46 -10.62 -9.63 11.66
C ALA A 46 -11.68 -10.31 10.75
N GLU A 47 -12.81 -10.73 11.29
CA GLU A 47 -13.93 -11.26 10.51
C GLU A 47 -14.47 -10.23 9.48
N ARG A 48 -14.47 -8.95 9.85
CA ARG A 48 -14.86 -7.87 8.95
C ARG A 48 -13.88 -7.66 7.80
N VAL A 49 -12.57 -7.83 8.04
CA VAL A 49 -11.54 -7.83 6.98
C VAL A 49 -11.84 -8.94 5.99
N GLN A 50 -12.04 -10.18 6.43
CA GLN A 50 -12.35 -11.33 5.56
C GLN A 50 -13.64 -11.12 4.74
N LYS A 51 -14.68 -10.54 5.34
CA LYS A 51 -15.94 -10.24 4.62
C LYS A 51 -15.75 -9.15 3.56
N LEU A 52 -14.91 -8.15 3.82
CA LEU A 52 -14.62 -7.08 2.85
C LEU A 52 -13.78 -7.61 1.70
N GLU A 53 -12.76 -8.43 1.97
CA GLU A 53 -11.95 -9.08 0.94
C GLU A 53 -12.82 -9.91 0.01
N SER A 54 -13.61 -10.85 0.52
CA SER A 54 -14.53 -11.68 -0.29
C SER A 54 -15.54 -10.84 -1.09
N LYS A 55 -15.87 -9.62 -0.63
CA LYS A 55 -16.69 -8.68 -1.38
C LYS A 55 -15.90 -8.03 -2.51
N ILE A 56 -14.65 -7.63 -2.27
CA ILE A 56 -13.78 -6.98 -3.25
C ILE A 56 -13.41 -7.96 -4.36
N ASP A 57 -13.04 -9.20 -4.03
CA ASP A 57 -12.79 -10.31 -4.95
C ASP A 57 -13.98 -10.52 -5.90
N ARG A 58 -15.18 -10.61 -5.35
CA ARG A 58 -16.37 -10.70 -6.19
C ARG A 58 -16.61 -9.45 -7.06
N TYR A 59 -16.25 -8.26 -6.60
CA TYR A 59 -16.32 -7.05 -7.42
C TYR A 59 -15.34 -7.13 -8.59
N GLU A 60 -14.12 -7.62 -8.37
CA GLU A 60 -13.11 -7.79 -9.42
C GLU A 60 -13.64 -8.69 -10.51
N ASP A 61 -14.12 -9.89 -10.18
CA ASP A 61 -14.68 -10.86 -11.09
C ASP A 61 -15.88 -10.31 -11.90
N GLU A 62 -16.89 -9.78 -11.20
CA GLU A 62 -18.13 -9.30 -11.83
C GLU A 62 -17.88 -8.05 -12.69
N LEU A 63 -17.11 -7.09 -12.18
CA LEU A 63 -16.81 -5.86 -12.89
C LEU A 63 -15.84 -6.10 -14.03
N GLY A 64 -14.78 -6.92 -13.83
CA GLY A 64 -13.84 -7.30 -14.87
C GLY A 64 -14.55 -7.95 -16.05
N THR A 65 -15.42 -8.95 -15.78
CA THR A 65 -16.24 -9.58 -16.81
C THR A 65 -17.16 -8.57 -17.53
N TYR A 66 -17.74 -7.63 -16.80
CA TYR A 66 -18.61 -6.60 -17.37
C TYR A 66 -17.83 -5.63 -18.27
N LEU A 67 -16.66 -5.15 -17.83
CA LEU A 67 -15.80 -4.22 -18.56
C LEU A 67 -15.22 -4.87 -19.83
N VAL A 68 -14.84 -6.14 -19.78
CA VAL A 68 -14.39 -6.89 -20.97
C VAL A 68 -15.51 -7.00 -22.02
N LYS A 69 -16.75 -7.29 -21.60
CA LYS A 69 -17.92 -7.31 -22.51
C LYS A 69 -18.20 -5.92 -23.09
N LEU A 70 -18.02 -4.87 -22.28
CA LEU A 70 -18.22 -3.49 -22.69
C LEU A 70 -17.15 -3.04 -23.68
N ASN A 71 -15.88 -3.45 -23.50
CA ASN A 71 -14.78 -3.14 -24.42
C ASN A 71 -14.96 -3.71 -25.83
N ASN A 72 -15.80 -4.75 -25.97
CA ASN A 72 -16.19 -5.34 -27.27
C ASN A 72 -17.34 -4.62 -27.97
N LYS A 73 -17.83 -3.51 -27.40
CA LYS A 73 -18.87 -2.67 -28.01
C LYS A 73 -18.27 -1.49 -28.76
N ASP A 74 -19.08 -0.81 -29.56
CA ASP A 74 -18.68 0.40 -30.26
C ASP A 74 -18.64 1.57 -29.27
N LEU A 75 -17.44 1.80 -28.70
CA LEU A 75 -17.15 2.83 -27.73
C LEU A 75 -16.52 4.04 -28.39
N SER A 76 -16.75 5.23 -27.85
CA SER A 76 -15.90 6.37 -28.15
C SER A 76 -14.46 6.11 -27.69
N GLU A 77 -13.49 6.76 -28.30
CA GLU A 77 -12.07 6.65 -27.90
C GLU A 77 -11.89 6.95 -26.41
N ARG A 78 -12.56 7.98 -25.89
CA ARG A 78 -12.57 8.35 -24.48
C ARG A 78 -13.16 7.25 -23.58
N ASP A 79 -14.25 6.62 -24.01
CA ASP A 79 -14.90 5.57 -23.23
C ASP A 79 -14.07 4.29 -23.23
N SER A 80 -13.47 3.92 -24.36
CA SER A 80 -12.55 2.79 -24.49
C SER A 80 -11.35 2.96 -23.56
N HIS A 81 -10.76 4.16 -23.55
CA HIS A 81 -9.68 4.49 -22.64
C HIS A 81 -10.10 4.36 -21.17
N SER A 82 -11.28 4.89 -20.79
CA SER A 82 -11.82 4.76 -19.43
C SER A 82 -12.03 3.31 -19.01
N VAL A 83 -12.51 2.45 -19.91
CA VAL A 83 -12.69 1.01 -19.65
C VAL A 83 -11.35 0.32 -19.43
N SER A 84 -10.34 0.62 -20.27
CA SER A 84 -8.99 0.07 -20.11
C SER A 84 -8.39 0.39 -18.74
N ILE A 85 -8.52 1.63 -18.29
CA ILE A 85 -8.02 2.06 -16.98
C ILE A 85 -8.75 1.36 -15.84
N MET A 86 -10.08 1.30 -15.90
CA MET A 86 -10.84 0.58 -14.87
C MET A 86 -10.40 -0.87 -14.76
N LEU A 87 -10.14 -1.56 -15.89
CA LEU A 87 -9.63 -2.94 -15.91
C LEU A 87 -8.27 -3.09 -15.20
N HIS A 88 -7.38 -2.10 -15.29
CA HIS A 88 -6.13 -2.11 -14.55
C HIS A 88 -6.34 -1.83 -13.06
N CYS A 89 -7.11 -0.80 -12.72
CA CYS A 89 -7.29 -0.38 -11.33
C CYS A 89 -8.03 -1.42 -10.47
N ILE A 90 -9.00 -2.17 -11.02
CA ILE A 90 -9.73 -3.16 -10.23
C ILE A 90 -8.83 -4.29 -9.72
N GLY A 91 -7.86 -4.73 -10.54
CA GLY A 91 -6.88 -5.73 -10.12
C GLY A 91 -5.93 -5.20 -9.03
N ASP A 92 -5.56 -3.90 -9.06
CA ASP A 92 -4.75 -3.31 -8.00
C ASP A 92 -5.55 -3.13 -6.69
N PHE A 93 -6.85 -2.81 -6.76
CA PHE A 93 -7.71 -2.74 -5.56
C PHE A 93 -7.88 -4.11 -4.89
N GLU A 94 -8.02 -5.18 -5.66
CA GLU A 94 -8.07 -6.55 -5.16
C GLU A 94 -6.76 -6.91 -4.46
N ARG A 95 -5.60 -6.66 -5.08
CA ARG A 95 -4.29 -6.94 -4.49
C ARG A 95 -4.02 -6.15 -3.20
N ILE A 96 -4.48 -4.90 -3.11
CA ILE A 96 -4.42 -4.14 -1.85
C ILE A 96 -5.24 -4.84 -0.77
N SER A 97 -6.41 -5.38 -1.11
CA SER A 97 -7.25 -6.11 -0.15
C SER A 97 -6.61 -7.42 0.30
N ASP A 98 -5.95 -8.15 -0.58
CA ASP A 98 -5.17 -9.36 -0.25
C ASP A 98 -4.05 -9.06 0.74
N HIS A 99 -3.32 -7.97 0.51
CA HIS A 99 -2.28 -7.54 1.44
C HIS A 99 -2.85 -7.07 2.78
N ALA A 100 -4.05 -6.50 2.81
CA ALA A 100 -4.74 -6.18 4.06
C ALA A 100 -5.09 -7.45 4.85
N VAL A 101 -5.48 -8.55 4.19
CA VAL A 101 -5.67 -9.86 4.83
C VAL A 101 -4.34 -10.36 5.41
N ASN A 102 -3.23 -10.31 4.68
CA ASN A 102 -1.92 -10.72 5.19
C ASN A 102 -1.50 -9.91 6.44
N ILE A 103 -1.82 -8.62 6.48
CA ILE A 103 -1.59 -7.75 7.65
C ILE A 103 -2.47 -8.20 8.83
N MET A 104 -3.74 -8.51 8.59
CA MET A 104 -4.66 -9.02 9.61
C MET A 104 -4.18 -10.35 10.18
N GLU A 105 -3.74 -11.30 9.33
CA GLU A 105 -3.17 -12.59 9.75
C GLU A 105 -1.93 -12.40 10.62
N SER A 106 -1.04 -11.49 10.26
CA SER A 106 0.12 -11.12 11.07
C SER A 106 -0.28 -10.54 12.43
N ALA A 107 -1.32 -9.72 12.48
CA ALA A 107 -1.86 -9.17 13.74
C ALA A 107 -2.51 -10.28 14.60
N GLN A 108 -3.19 -11.23 13.98
CA GLN A 108 -3.75 -12.41 14.66
C GLN A 108 -2.64 -13.26 15.27
N GLU A 109 -1.56 -13.52 14.54
CA GLU A 109 -0.41 -14.28 15.01
C GLU A 109 0.24 -13.63 16.25
N LEU A 110 0.41 -12.29 16.23
CA LEU A 110 0.89 -11.54 17.40
C LEU A 110 -0.01 -11.74 18.63
N HIS A 111 -1.33 -11.70 18.41
CA HIS A 111 -2.32 -11.86 19.47
C HIS A 111 -2.32 -13.28 20.03
N GLU A 112 -2.39 -14.31 19.19
CA GLU A 112 -2.45 -15.72 19.59
C GLU A 112 -1.20 -16.16 20.33
N LYS A 113 -0.02 -15.69 19.90
CA LYS A 113 1.27 -15.98 20.55
C LYS A 113 1.54 -15.11 21.78
N ASN A 114 0.65 -14.13 22.06
CA ASN A 114 0.81 -13.16 23.15
C ASN A 114 2.18 -12.47 23.13
N ILE A 115 2.65 -12.07 21.94
CA ILE A 115 3.90 -11.35 21.72
C ILE A 115 3.61 -9.94 21.17
N SER A 116 4.51 -9.01 21.41
CA SER A 116 4.36 -7.63 20.98
C SER A 116 5.68 -7.02 20.54
N PHE A 117 5.61 -6.07 19.64
CA PHE A 117 6.76 -5.27 19.24
C PHE A 117 7.29 -4.44 20.40
N SER A 118 8.61 -4.27 20.47
CA SER A 118 9.23 -3.31 21.39
C SER A 118 8.70 -1.90 21.13
N PRO A 119 8.68 -1.00 22.13
CA PRO A 119 8.22 0.38 21.94
C PRO A 119 8.89 1.08 20.76
N GLN A 120 10.18 0.82 20.56
CA GLN A 120 10.93 1.37 19.43
C GLN A 120 10.47 0.80 18.10
N ALA A 121 10.37 -0.52 17.96
CA ALA A 121 9.91 -1.16 16.73
C ALA A 121 8.48 -0.73 16.38
N ARG A 122 7.63 -0.52 17.40
CA ARG A 122 6.27 -0.01 17.23
C ARG A 122 6.26 1.39 16.64
N ASN A 123 7.11 2.29 17.14
CA ASN A 123 7.23 3.65 16.61
C ASN A 123 7.76 3.66 15.17
N GLU A 124 8.76 2.83 14.87
CA GLU A 124 9.31 2.69 13.51
C GLU A 124 8.24 2.19 12.52
N LEU A 125 7.49 1.15 12.90
CA LEU A 125 6.38 0.63 12.10
C LEU A 125 5.27 1.66 11.91
N GLN A 126 4.96 2.45 12.95
CA GLN A 126 3.97 3.52 12.85
C GLN A 126 4.35 4.59 11.81
N VAL A 127 5.64 4.94 11.70
CA VAL A 127 6.12 5.87 10.67
C VAL A 127 5.88 5.28 9.29
N LEU A 128 6.22 3.99 9.07
CA LEU A 128 5.99 3.32 7.79
C LEU A 128 4.51 3.27 7.43
N ILE A 129 3.65 2.87 8.37
CA ILE A 129 2.19 2.83 8.19
C ILE A 129 1.64 4.22 7.83
N ALA A 130 2.10 5.28 8.51
CA ALA A 130 1.64 6.64 8.23
C ALA A 130 2.02 7.08 6.79
N VAL A 131 3.20 6.70 6.30
CA VAL A 131 3.62 7.00 4.91
C VAL A 131 2.76 6.22 3.92
N VAL A 132 2.55 4.90 4.13
CA VAL A 132 1.70 4.08 3.26
C VAL A 132 0.26 4.61 3.23
N SER A 133 -0.34 4.94 4.38
CA SER A 133 -1.68 5.55 4.43
C SER A 133 -1.76 6.84 3.62
N ARG A 134 -0.71 7.68 3.66
CA ARG A 134 -0.65 8.91 2.84
C ARG A 134 -0.54 8.61 1.36
N ILE A 135 0.19 7.56 0.95
CA ILE A 135 0.25 7.12 -0.45
C ILE A 135 -1.14 6.73 -0.92
N VAL A 136 -1.84 5.88 -0.16
CA VAL A 136 -3.22 5.48 -0.44
C VAL A 136 -4.13 6.69 -0.56
N ASP A 137 -3.95 7.69 0.31
CA ASP A 137 -4.76 8.92 0.32
C ASP A 137 -4.49 9.86 -0.85
N THR A 138 -3.27 9.95 -1.27
CA THR A 138 -2.82 10.94 -2.26
C THR A 138 -2.50 10.35 -3.63
N ALA A 139 -2.29 9.04 -3.71
CA ALA A 139 -1.94 8.30 -4.93
C ALA A 139 -0.75 8.90 -5.71
N TYR A 140 0.31 9.33 -5.01
CA TYR A 140 1.48 9.94 -5.63
C TYR A 140 2.70 9.00 -5.67
N GLN A 141 3.34 8.89 -6.84
CA GLN A 141 4.56 8.09 -7.11
C GLN A 141 5.76 8.40 -6.21
N VAL A 142 5.90 9.67 -5.81
CA VAL A 142 7.01 10.16 -4.96
C VAL A 142 7.16 9.36 -3.66
N PHE A 143 6.11 8.69 -3.21
CA PHE A 143 6.10 7.98 -1.94
C PHE A 143 6.63 6.53 -2.03
N GLU A 144 6.64 5.91 -3.20
CA GLU A 144 7.17 4.55 -3.42
C GLU A 144 8.65 4.46 -3.01
N GLU A 145 9.49 5.41 -3.46
CA GLU A 145 10.91 5.45 -3.11
C GLU A 145 11.14 5.63 -1.61
N ILE A 146 10.30 6.44 -0.93
CA ILE A 146 10.36 6.63 0.52
C ILE A 146 9.98 5.35 1.27
N VAL A 147 8.95 4.63 0.83
CA VAL A 147 8.53 3.36 1.45
C VAL A 147 9.66 2.34 1.36
N ASP A 148 10.30 2.21 0.21
CA ASP A 148 11.43 1.32 -0.01
C ASP A 148 12.62 1.63 0.91
N GLU A 149 12.98 2.90 1.05
CA GLU A 149 14.07 3.34 1.91
C GLU A 149 13.75 3.08 3.40
N LEU A 150 12.56 3.43 3.85
CA LEU A 150 12.09 3.18 5.21
C LEU A 150 12.04 1.68 5.53
N SER A 151 11.58 0.86 4.60
CA SER A 151 11.53 -0.59 4.74
C SER A 151 12.92 -1.19 4.91
N LYS A 152 13.90 -0.78 4.09
CA LYS A 152 15.30 -1.20 4.20
C LYS A 152 15.89 -0.81 5.56
N GLU A 153 15.64 0.42 6.01
CA GLU A 153 16.12 0.91 7.29
C GLU A 153 15.47 0.17 8.47
N LEU A 154 14.17 -0.10 8.41
CA LEU A 154 13.44 -0.83 9.43
C LEU A 154 13.92 -2.30 9.55
N LYS A 155 14.16 -2.97 8.42
CA LYS A 155 14.77 -4.31 8.36
C LYS A 155 16.20 -4.28 8.96
N ARG A 156 17.02 -3.27 8.63
CA ARG A 156 18.36 -3.09 9.18
C ARG A 156 18.36 -2.89 10.70
N ARG A 157 17.46 -2.04 11.21
CA ARG A 157 17.29 -1.80 12.66
C ARG A 157 16.81 -3.05 13.38
N HIS A 158 15.91 -3.84 12.77
CA HIS A 158 15.48 -5.11 13.34
C HIS A 158 16.63 -6.11 13.48
N VAL A 159 17.48 -6.27 12.46
CA VAL A 159 18.68 -7.12 12.53
C VAL A 159 19.60 -6.68 13.69
N ASN A 160 19.76 -5.38 13.90
CA ASN A 160 20.54 -4.87 15.03
C ASN A 160 19.90 -5.21 16.37
N ARG A 161 18.57 -5.08 16.53
CA ARG A 161 17.85 -5.50 17.76
C ARG A 161 17.99 -7.00 18.02
N LEU A 162 17.95 -7.84 16.97
CA LEU A 162 18.23 -9.28 17.10
C LEU A 162 19.64 -9.53 17.66
N ARG A 163 20.65 -8.83 17.15
CA ARG A 163 22.04 -8.97 17.63
C ARG A 163 22.23 -8.53 19.08
N LEU A 164 21.43 -7.57 19.54
CA LEU A 164 21.43 -7.08 20.93
C LEU A 164 20.56 -7.92 21.87
N GLY A 165 19.80 -8.90 21.34
CA GLY A 165 18.88 -9.71 22.14
C GLY A 165 17.61 -8.96 22.57
N GLU A 166 17.29 -7.85 21.91
CA GLU A 166 16.14 -7.00 22.21
C GLU A 166 14.85 -7.45 21.49
N CYS A 167 14.94 -8.43 20.59
CA CYS A 167 13.80 -9.05 19.92
C CYS A 167 14.11 -10.51 19.54
N THR A 168 13.07 -11.26 19.15
CA THR A 168 13.16 -12.68 18.76
C THR A 168 13.18 -12.84 17.23
N ILE A 169 13.69 -13.97 16.76
CA ILE A 169 13.66 -14.34 15.33
C ILE A 169 12.22 -14.44 14.84
N GLU A 170 11.29 -14.95 15.65
CA GLU A 170 9.88 -15.08 15.33
C GLU A 170 9.24 -13.71 15.05
N MET A 171 9.52 -12.72 15.91
CA MET A 171 9.11 -11.31 15.66
C MET A 171 9.69 -10.77 14.36
N GLY A 172 10.87 -11.26 13.95
CA GLY A 172 11.50 -10.90 12.69
C GLY A 172 10.73 -11.38 11.47
N PHE A 173 10.18 -12.57 11.50
CA PHE A 173 9.35 -13.08 10.41
C PHE A 173 8.06 -12.27 10.29
N ILE A 174 7.31 -12.08 11.39
CA ILE A 174 6.08 -11.29 11.39
C ILE A 174 6.33 -9.86 10.90
N LEU A 175 7.41 -9.22 11.38
CA LEU A 175 7.79 -7.88 10.92
C LEU A 175 8.10 -7.85 9.43
N THR A 176 8.78 -8.86 8.90
CA THR A 176 9.12 -8.96 7.48
C THR A 176 7.86 -9.11 6.63
N ASP A 177 6.88 -9.92 7.05
CA ASP A 177 5.63 -10.11 6.33
C ASP A 177 4.80 -8.84 6.31
N LEU A 178 4.72 -8.12 7.44
CA LEU A 178 4.08 -6.80 7.51
C LEU A 178 4.74 -5.79 6.57
N ILE A 179 6.07 -5.68 6.60
CA ILE A 179 6.81 -4.75 5.74
C ILE A 179 6.57 -5.10 4.27
N THR A 180 6.64 -6.39 3.90
CA THR A 180 6.42 -6.83 2.52
C THR A 180 5.01 -6.49 2.03
N SER A 181 3.99 -6.69 2.87
CA SER A 181 2.62 -6.31 2.53
C SER A 181 2.48 -4.79 2.35
N LEU A 182 3.13 -3.98 3.19
CA LEU A 182 3.11 -2.52 3.08
C LEU A 182 3.85 -2.02 1.83
N GLU A 183 5.00 -2.61 1.48
CA GLU A 183 5.73 -2.32 0.22
C GLU A 183 4.82 -2.57 -0.99
N ARG A 184 4.15 -3.72 -1.04
CA ARG A 184 3.27 -4.08 -2.15
C ARG A 184 2.03 -3.19 -2.27
N ILE A 185 1.46 -2.75 -1.15
CA ILE A 185 0.37 -1.77 -1.15
C ILE A 185 0.83 -0.46 -1.77
N ALA A 186 2.04 0.01 -1.43
CA ALA A 186 2.60 1.23 -2.03
C ALA A 186 2.80 1.09 -3.54
N ASP A 187 3.32 -0.06 -4.02
CA ASP A 187 3.47 -0.37 -5.45
C ASP A 187 2.13 -0.29 -6.20
N HIS A 188 1.07 -0.89 -5.62
CA HIS A 188 -0.26 -0.85 -6.24
C HIS A 188 -0.86 0.56 -6.26
N CYS A 189 -0.65 1.35 -5.21
CA CYS A 189 -1.07 2.75 -5.18
C CYS A 189 -0.34 3.58 -6.23
N SER A 190 0.96 3.33 -6.45
CA SER A 190 1.74 3.98 -7.51
C SER A 190 1.19 3.64 -8.90
N ASN A 191 0.87 2.36 -9.15
CA ASN A 191 0.27 1.93 -10.41
C ASN A 191 -1.07 2.63 -10.67
N ILE A 192 -1.94 2.70 -9.66
CA ILE A 192 -3.23 3.41 -9.74
C ILE A 192 -3.01 4.88 -10.08
N SER A 193 -2.03 5.53 -9.44
CA SER A 193 -1.71 6.94 -9.69
C SER A 193 -1.30 7.19 -11.13
N VAL A 194 -0.45 6.32 -11.67
CA VAL A 194 -0.01 6.40 -13.08
C VAL A 194 -1.20 6.28 -14.02
N CYS A 195 -2.06 5.27 -13.80
CA CYS A 195 -3.27 5.08 -14.59
C CYS A 195 -4.17 6.33 -14.56
N VAL A 196 -4.39 6.92 -13.38
CA VAL A 196 -5.22 8.14 -13.21
C VAL A 196 -4.58 9.34 -13.91
N THR A 197 -3.25 9.51 -13.83
CA THR A 197 -2.53 10.62 -14.47
C THR A 197 -2.64 10.52 -15.99
N GLN A 198 -2.49 9.33 -16.56
CA GLN A 198 -2.64 9.10 -18.00
C GLN A 198 -4.03 9.45 -18.53
N VAL A 199 -5.09 9.21 -17.73
CA VAL A 199 -6.45 9.64 -18.08
C VAL A 199 -6.54 11.15 -18.26
N ARG A 200 -5.88 11.89 -17.36
CA ARG A 200 -5.93 13.38 -17.38
C ARG A 200 -5.15 13.98 -18.54
N GLU A 201 -4.08 13.31 -18.97
CA GLU A 201 -3.13 13.86 -19.94
C GLU A 201 -3.24 13.24 -21.34
N ASN A 202 -4.15 12.27 -21.57
CA ASN A 202 -4.28 11.51 -22.81
C ASN A 202 -2.97 10.84 -23.28
N LEU A 203 -2.10 10.45 -22.36
CA LEU A 203 -0.85 9.78 -22.65
C LEU A 203 -1.04 8.26 -22.73
N TYR A 204 -0.56 7.65 -23.82
CA TYR A 204 -0.84 6.24 -24.14
C TYR A 204 0.22 5.24 -23.63
N ASP A 205 1.30 5.70 -22.96
CA ASP A 205 2.39 4.81 -22.53
C ASP A 205 2.81 5.05 -21.08
N THR A 206 2.43 4.11 -20.20
CA THR A 206 2.70 4.14 -18.77
C THR A 206 4.19 4.05 -18.44
N HIS A 207 4.94 3.22 -19.14
CA HIS A 207 6.35 2.98 -18.82
C HIS A 207 7.26 4.13 -19.24
N SER A 208 7.02 4.73 -20.40
CA SER A 208 7.82 5.88 -20.86
C SER A 208 7.56 7.12 -20.00
N HIS A 209 6.35 7.29 -19.49
CA HIS A 209 6.02 8.40 -18.58
C HIS A 209 6.67 8.23 -17.19
N LEU A 210 6.68 7.01 -16.65
CA LEU A 210 7.40 6.67 -15.42
C LEU A 210 8.91 6.90 -15.54
N GLU A 211 9.52 6.51 -16.66
CA GLU A 211 10.93 6.77 -16.93
C GLU A 211 11.22 8.26 -17.09
N SER A 212 10.35 9.03 -17.74
CA SER A 212 10.52 10.47 -17.88
C SER A 212 10.45 11.22 -16.54
N LEU A 213 9.53 10.82 -15.66
CA LEU A 213 9.41 11.39 -14.31
C LEU A 213 10.61 11.03 -13.41
N LYS A 214 11.23 9.85 -13.60
CA LYS A 214 12.44 9.44 -12.89
C LYS A 214 13.71 10.15 -13.41
N ASN A 215 13.75 10.48 -14.70
CA ASN A 215 14.92 11.04 -15.36
C ASN A 215 14.99 12.58 -15.36
N GLU A 216 13.88 13.27 -15.16
CA GLU A 216 13.82 14.75 -15.04
C GLU A 216 12.92 15.17 -13.88
N PRO A 217 13.29 14.87 -12.62
CA PRO A 217 12.54 15.35 -11.48
C PRO A 217 12.75 16.85 -11.32
N ASP A 218 11.67 17.61 -11.31
CA ASP A 218 11.61 19.04 -11.02
C ASP A 218 12.15 19.32 -9.60
N ASP A 219 12.67 20.53 -9.36
CA ASP A 219 13.13 21.03 -8.03
C ASP A 219 12.04 20.90 -6.96
N SER A 220 10.76 20.95 -7.34
CA SER A 220 9.63 20.71 -6.43
C SER A 220 9.54 19.26 -5.94
N TYR A 221 9.99 18.29 -6.75
CA TYR A 221 10.08 16.88 -6.41
C TYR A 221 11.09 16.67 -5.28
N TYR A 222 12.32 17.15 -5.44
CA TYR A 222 13.36 17.01 -4.41
C TYR A 222 13.04 17.75 -3.12
N ASN A 223 12.38 18.91 -3.20
CA ASN A 223 11.94 19.66 -2.04
C ASN A 223 10.85 18.90 -1.26
N ARG A 224 9.86 18.30 -1.95
CA ARG A 224 8.83 17.47 -1.31
C ARG A 224 9.40 16.16 -0.76
N LEU A 225 10.33 15.52 -1.47
CA LEU A 225 11.05 14.35 -1.00
C LEU A 225 11.83 14.67 0.28
N GLY A 226 12.56 15.79 0.31
CA GLY A 226 13.30 16.28 1.47
C GLY A 226 12.40 16.60 2.66
N GLU A 227 11.23 17.23 2.45
CA GLU A 227 10.25 17.49 3.50
C GLU A 227 9.65 16.21 4.09
N LEU A 228 9.37 15.23 3.24
CA LEU A 228 8.82 13.94 3.65
C LEU A 228 9.89 13.11 4.35
N HIS A 229 11.12 13.10 3.83
CA HIS A 229 12.26 12.45 4.46
C HIS A 229 12.49 13.04 5.87
N ASN A 230 12.51 14.36 6.01
CA ASN A 230 12.67 15.03 7.31
C ASN A 230 11.51 14.77 8.29
N LYS A 231 10.29 14.59 7.79
CA LYS A 231 9.12 14.24 8.62
C LYS A 231 9.04 12.74 8.96
N SER A 232 9.66 11.89 8.14
CA SER A 232 9.62 10.41 8.26
C SER A 232 10.91 9.85 8.85
N VAL A 233 11.97 10.67 9.02
CA VAL A 233 13.22 10.23 9.64
C VAL A 233 12.95 9.79 11.06
N PHE A 234 13.30 8.54 11.35
CA PHE A 234 13.31 8.00 12.69
C PHE A 234 14.22 8.83 13.57
N THR A 235 13.67 9.54 14.55
CA THR A 235 14.46 10.33 15.49
C THR A 235 15.42 9.41 16.23
N ASP A 236 16.71 9.58 15.97
CA ASP A 236 17.78 8.84 16.63
C ASP A 236 17.94 9.31 18.09
N ASN A 237 17.12 8.76 18.98
CA ASN A 237 17.41 8.84 20.44
C ASN A 237 18.51 7.85 20.89
N TYR A 238 19.30 7.32 19.94
CA TYR A 238 20.32 6.29 20.20
C TYR A 238 21.76 6.83 20.35
N SER A 239 22.00 8.15 20.26
CA SER A 239 23.38 8.65 20.15
C SER A 239 24.17 8.65 21.45
N GLU A 240 23.59 8.50 22.64
CA GLU A 240 24.36 8.61 23.88
C GLU A 240 24.62 7.31 24.64
N LYS A 241 23.73 6.32 24.59
CA LYS A 241 23.95 5.07 25.34
C LYS A 241 24.92 4.08 24.68
N GLY A 242 24.97 4.07 23.34
CA GLY A 242 25.86 3.16 22.59
C GLY A 242 27.33 3.61 22.57
N ARG A 243 27.65 4.88 22.73
CA ARG A 243 29.02 5.37 22.80
C ARG A 243 29.71 5.03 24.12
N ILE A 244 28.98 5.03 25.22
CA ILE A 244 29.55 4.74 26.55
C ILE A 244 29.93 3.26 26.71
N GLN A 245 29.28 2.36 25.99
CA GLN A 245 29.57 0.92 26.13
C GLN A 245 30.70 0.43 25.20
N ASN A 246 30.96 1.11 24.08
CA ASN A 246 32.09 0.79 23.20
C ASN A 246 33.44 1.32 23.73
N ASP A 247 33.47 2.41 24.49
CA ASP A 247 34.70 2.92 25.10
C ASP A 247 35.19 2.06 26.29
N LEU A 248 34.30 1.24 26.87
CA LEU A 248 34.66 0.32 27.95
C LEU A 248 35.18 -1.05 27.44
N LEU A 249 34.94 -1.42 26.20
CA LEU A 249 35.40 -2.69 25.60
C LEU A 249 36.73 -2.55 24.84
N CYS A 250 37.22 -1.32 24.56
CA CYS A 250 38.52 -1.08 23.94
C CYS A 250 39.65 -0.85 24.96
N ARG A 251 39.42 -0.96 26.26
CA ARG A 251 40.42 -0.84 27.32
C ARG A 251 40.62 -2.09 28.16
N ARG A 252 40.55 -3.23 27.51
CA ARG A 252 41.12 -4.47 28.12
C ARG A 252 41.89 -5.26 27.10
#